data_2c4b9ad6cdb0f96fc279ccd45a3defe3
#
_entry.id   2c4b9ad6cdb0f96fc279ccd45a3defe3
#
_cell.length_a   1.000
_cell.length_b   1.000
_cell.length_c   1.000
_cell.angle_alpha   90.00
_cell.angle_beta   90.00
_cell.angle_gamma   90.00
#
_symmetry.space_group_name_H-M   'P 1'
#
loop_
_entity.id
_entity.type
_entity.pdbx_description
1 polymer ?
#
loop_
_entity_poly.entity_id
_entity_poly.type
_entity_poly.pdbx_seq_one_letter_code
_entity_poly.pdbx_strand_id
1 'polypeptide(L)'
;MSTESIAPDAAAGEVKIRAIGLKKSFGDLEVLKGLDVDVHSGEVVCVIGPSGSGKSTFLRCLNKLEDITGGTVVVDGFDLTDPKVNLDSVRQHIGMVFQHFNLFPHMSVVENVMLAPVETKKADKAKARENAVRLLAQVGLADKENAKPAQLSGGQKQRVAIARALAMDPDIMLFDEATSALDPEMVGEVLQVLRDLAKGGMTMVVVTHEMGFAREVSDRVIFMAEGYIVEEGSPDELFGNPKNDRTRDFLDKVL
;
A
#
# COMPACT_ATOMS: atom_id res chain seq x y z
N MET A 1 -23.71 2.97 31.56
CA MET A 1 -23.60 2.79 30.12
C MET A 1 -22.46 1.82 29.91
N SER A 2 -22.78 0.60 29.53
CA SER A 2 -21.85 -0.53 29.49
C SER A 2 -20.96 -0.42 28.26
N THR A 3 -19.65 -0.35 28.47
CA THR A 3 -18.64 -0.54 27.41
C THR A 3 -18.64 -2.03 27.05
N GLU A 4 -19.30 -2.40 25.97
CA GLU A 4 -19.10 -3.72 25.36
C GLU A 4 -17.68 -3.77 24.80
N SER A 5 -16.83 -4.52 25.48
CA SER A 5 -15.55 -4.98 24.98
C SER A 5 -15.84 -5.93 23.82
N ILE A 6 -15.55 -5.51 22.61
CA ILE A 6 -15.54 -6.39 21.43
C ILE A 6 -14.39 -7.36 21.64
N ALA A 7 -14.71 -8.61 21.96
CA ALA A 7 -13.73 -9.68 22.05
C ALA A 7 -13.11 -9.88 20.64
N PRO A 8 -11.78 -10.10 20.53
CA PRO A 8 -11.16 -10.35 19.24
C PRO A 8 -11.70 -11.68 18.69
N ASP A 9 -12.13 -11.64 17.42
CA ASP A 9 -12.51 -12.82 16.65
C ASP A 9 -11.28 -13.74 16.54
N ALA A 10 -11.35 -14.92 17.13
CA ALA A 10 -10.23 -15.87 17.25
C ALA A 10 -9.80 -16.51 15.91
N ALA A 11 -10.39 -16.09 14.78
CA ALA A 11 -10.05 -16.52 13.42
C ALA A 11 -9.24 -15.48 12.63
N ALA A 12 -9.15 -14.22 13.10
CA ALA A 12 -8.37 -13.18 12.46
C ALA A 12 -6.91 -13.26 12.93
N GLY A 13 -5.96 -13.34 12.00
CA GLY A 13 -4.51 -13.32 12.27
C GLY A 13 -4.07 -12.07 13.07
N GLU A 14 -2.77 -11.96 13.35
CA GLU A 14 -2.19 -10.79 14.02
C GLU A 14 -2.56 -9.49 13.29
N VAL A 15 -3.03 -8.48 14.03
CA VAL A 15 -3.34 -7.16 13.47
C VAL A 15 -2.04 -6.42 13.18
N LYS A 16 -1.78 -6.16 11.92
CA LYS A 16 -0.59 -5.43 11.43
C LYS A 16 -0.82 -3.93 11.33
N ILE A 17 -2.04 -3.50 11.02
CA ILE A 17 -2.42 -2.09 10.99
C ILE A 17 -3.70 -1.92 11.78
N ARG A 18 -3.71 -0.95 12.69
CA ARG A 18 -4.92 -0.53 13.42
C ARG A 18 -5.03 0.99 13.38
N ALA A 19 -6.08 1.49 12.75
CA ALA A 19 -6.48 2.88 12.78
C ALA A 19 -7.80 3.01 13.55
N ILE A 20 -7.85 3.91 14.53
CA ILE A 20 -9.05 4.15 15.35
C ILE A 20 -9.36 5.65 15.31
N GLY A 21 -10.54 6.00 14.77
CA GLY A 21 -10.98 7.38 14.65
C GLY A 21 -10.02 8.27 13.88
N LEU A 22 -9.30 7.72 12.90
CA LEU A 22 -8.25 8.43 12.16
C LEU A 22 -8.80 9.66 11.46
N LYS A 23 -8.30 10.84 11.82
CA LYS A 23 -8.63 12.12 11.21
C LYS A 23 -7.40 12.80 10.62
N LYS A 24 -7.63 13.47 9.48
CA LYS A 24 -6.61 14.33 8.86
C LYS A 24 -7.25 15.59 8.30
N SER A 25 -6.75 16.73 8.72
CA SER A 25 -7.08 18.03 8.15
C SER A 25 -5.85 18.71 7.58
N PHE A 26 -6.04 19.49 6.52
CA PHE A 26 -5.06 20.42 5.95
C PHE A 26 -5.63 21.84 6.11
N GLY A 27 -5.17 22.57 7.12
CA GLY A 27 -5.83 23.81 7.54
C GLY A 27 -7.27 23.52 7.94
N ASP A 28 -8.22 24.23 7.34
CA ASP A 28 -9.67 24.08 7.61
C ASP A 28 -10.34 22.94 6.83
N LEU A 29 -9.61 22.31 5.89
CA LEU A 29 -10.15 21.21 5.08
C LEU A 29 -9.95 19.86 5.79
N GLU A 30 -11.02 19.27 6.31
CA GLU A 30 -11.03 17.93 6.86
C GLU A 30 -11.13 16.90 5.73
N VAL A 31 -10.04 16.12 5.51
CA VAL A 31 -9.92 15.14 4.44
C VAL A 31 -10.27 13.73 4.92
N LEU A 32 -9.84 13.35 6.12
CA LEU A 32 -10.24 12.08 6.77
C LEU A 32 -11.04 12.40 8.03
N LYS A 33 -12.20 11.75 8.16
CA LYS A 33 -13.24 12.17 9.11
C LYS A 33 -13.57 11.09 10.15
N GLY A 34 -12.54 10.41 10.66
CA GLY A 34 -12.68 9.38 11.68
C GLY A 34 -12.83 7.99 11.05
N LEU A 35 -11.73 7.47 10.50
CA LEU A 35 -11.70 6.14 9.90
C LEU A 35 -11.28 5.10 10.96
N ASP A 36 -12.01 3.99 11.00
CA ASP A 36 -11.67 2.80 11.79
C ASP A 36 -11.33 1.67 10.84
N VAL A 37 -10.09 1.15 10.91
CA VAL A 37 -9.58 0.08 10.03
C VAL A 37 -8.59 -0.79 10.79
N ASP A 38 -8.82 -2.09 10.78
CA ASP A 38 -7.83 -3.09 11.14
C ASP A 38 -7.39 -3.84 9.87
N VAL A 39 -6.09 -4.14 9.72
CA VAL A 39 -5.56 -5.01 8.66
C VAL A 39 -4.75 -6.11 9.32
N HIS A 40 -5.03 -7.36 8.93
CA HIS A 40 -4.40 -8.53 9.52
C HIS A 40 -3.20 -9.01 8.71
N SER A 41 -2.33 -9.78 9.36
CA SER A 41 -1.17 -10.39 8.71
C SER A 41 -1.59 -11.26 7.52
N GLY A 42 -0.98 -11.03 6.36
CA GLY A 42 -1.28 -11.71 5.11
C GLY A 42 -2.55 -11.23 4.40
N GLU A 43 -3.30 -10.28 4.98
CA GLU A 43 -4.52 -9.74 4.37
C GLU A 43 -4.19 -8.77 3.25
N VAL A 44 -4.93 -8.86 2.15
CA VAL A 44 -4.91 -7.90 1.04
C VAL A 44 -6.17 -7.05 1.09
N VAL A 45 -6.01 -5.78 1.46
CA VAL A 45 -7.09 -4.80 1.51
C VAL A 45 -6.99 -3.85 0.32
N CYS A 46 -8.01 -3.85 -0.55
CA CYS A 46 -8.12 -2.85 -1.63
C CYS A 46 -8.98 -1.67 -1.18
N VAL A 47 -8.48 -0.45 -1.42
CA VAL A 47 -9.20 0.80 -1.13
C VAL A 47 -9.59 1.44 -2.45
N ILE A 48 -10.90 1.55 -2.69
CA ILE A 48 -11.48 2.13 -3.90
C ILE A 48 -12.35 3.35 -3.58
N GLY A 49 -12.71 4.12 -4.59
CA GLY A 49 -13.60 5.28 -4.45
C GLY A 49 -13.20 6.44 -5.37
N PRO A 50 -14.03 7.48 -5.47
CA PRO A 50 -13.80 8.63 -6.34
C PRO A 50 -12.51 9.38 -6.00
N SER A 51 -11.99 10.13 -6.97
CA SER A 51 -10.86 11.04 -6.73
C SER A 51 -11.21 12.07 -5.67
N GLY A 52 -10.25 12.40 -4.79
CA GLY A 52 -10.46 13.33 -3.69
C GLY A 52 -11.18 12.74 -2.45
N SER A 53 -11.49 11.43 -2.42
CA SER A 53 -12.12 10.81 -1.24
C SER A 53 -11.20 10.58 -0.04
N GLY A 54 -9.87 10.85 -0.19
CA GLY A 54 -8.90 10.75 0.90
C GLY A 54 -8.06 9.46 0.88
N LYS A 55 -8.19 8.56 -0.11
CA LYS A 55 -7.50 7.26 -0.19
C LYS A 55 -5.97 7.36 -0.03
N SER A 56 -5.33 8.21 -0.85
CA SER A 56 -3.88 8.42 -0.79
C SER A 56 -3.46 9.08 0.53
N THR A 57 -4.28 9.98 1.08
CA THR A 57 -4.05 10.59 2.39
C THR A 57 -4.12 9.54 3.50
N PHE A 58 -5.12 8.66 3.47
CA PHE A 58 -5.21 7.53 4.38
C PHE A 58 -3.94 6.67 4.34
N LEU A 59 -3.53 6.25 3.14
CA LEU A 59 -2.33 5.42 2.97
C LEU A 59 -1.06 6.11 3.53
N ARG A 60 -0.91 7.43 3.29
CA ARG A 60 0.23 8.21 3.78
C ARG A 60 0.21 8.44 5.28
N CYS A 61 -0.94 8.37 5.92
CA CYS A 61 -1.03 8.38 7.38
C CYS A 61 -0.52 7.08 7.99
N LEU A 62 -0.64 5.94 7.29
CA LEU A 62 -0.19 4.63 7.78
C LEU A 62 1.33 4.48 7.87
N ASN A 63 2.11 5.30 7.16
CA ASN A 63 3.58 5.32 7.25
C ASN A 63 4.15 6.67 7.75
N LYS A 64 3.24 7.50 8.31
CA LYS A 64 3.57 8.84 8.81
C LYS A 64 4.31 9.72 7.77
N LEU A 65 3.95 9.62 6.50
CA LEU A 65 4.25 10.63 5.50
C LEU A 65 3.32 11.84 5.63
N GLU A 66 2.11 11.60 6.20
CA GLU A 66 1.18 12.63 6.64
C GLU A 66 0.89 12.44 8.13
N ASP A 67 1.05 13.51 8.91
CA ASP A 67 0.66 13.51 10.30
C ASP A 67 -0.87 13.50 10.43
N ILE A 68 -1.38 12.63 11.29
CA ILE A 68 -2.81 12.62 11.63
C ILE A 68 -3.15 13.83 12.51
N THR A 69 -4.39 14.30 12.43
CA THR A 69 -4.89 15.41 13.27
C THR A 69 -5.79 14.94 14.41
N GLY A 70 -6.12 13.65 14.43
CA GLY A 70 -6.89 13.02 15.50
C GLY A 70 -6.98 11.51 15.32
N GLY A 71 -7.37 10.81 16.36
CA GLY A 71 -7.41 9.36 16.41
C GLY A 71 -6.05 8.74 16.75
N THR A 72 -5.92 7.44 16.49
CA THR A 72 -4.71 6.64 16.75
C THR A 72 -4.41 5.76 15.56
N VAL A 73 -3.12 5.58 15.26
CA VAL A 73 -2.64 4.65 14.22
C VAL A 73 -1.50 3.82 14.80
N VAL A 74 -1.68 2.51 14.84
CA VAL A 74 -0.65 1.56 15.22
C VAL A 74 -0.32 0.69 14.02
N VAL A 75 0.95 0.57 13.66
CA VAL A 75 1.41 -0.24 12.52
C VAL A 75 2.56 -1.11 12.98
N ASP A 76 2.41 -2.42 12.78
CA ASP A 76 3.38 -3.44 13.21
C ASP A 76 3.85 -3.24 14.68
N GLY A 77 2.91 -2.93 15.57
CA GLY A 77 3.16 -2.66 16.99
C GLY A 77 3.69 -1.27 17.32
N PHE A 78 4.02 -0.44 16.32
CA PHE A 78 4.46 0.94 16.55
C PHE A 78 3.27 1.90 16.58
N ASP A 79 3.10 2.62 17.70
CA ASP A 79 2.12 3.72 17.77
C ASP A 79 2.68 4.96 17.07
N LEU A 80 2.10 5.31 15.92
CA LEU A 80 2.51 6.47 15.13
C LEU A 80 2.08 7.80 15.75
N THR A 81 1.24 7.78 16.78
CA THR A 81 0.82 8.98 17.52
C THR A 81 1.77 9.33 18.64
N ASP A 82 2.61 8.40 19.08
CA ASP A 82 3.66 8.68 20.08
C ASP A 82 4.71 9.62 19.45
N PRO A 83 4.92 10.82 20.03
CA PRO A 83 5.95 11.75 19.53
C PRO A 83 7.38 11.20 19.66
N LYS A 84 7.58 10.13 20.43
CA LYS A 84 8.88 9.48 20.63
C LYS A 84 9.10 8.29 19.70
N VAL A 85 8.13 7.95 18.85
CA VAL A 85 8.26 6.82 17.92
C VAL A 85 9.45 7.04 16.98
N ASN A 86 10.26 6.00 16.84
CA ASN A 86 11.36 6.01 15.89
C ASN A 86 10.83 5.73 14.47
N LEU A 87 10.64 6.78 13.69
CA LEU A 87 10.08 6.68 12.33
C LEU A 87 10.98 5.89 11.38
N ASP A 88 12.28 5.91 11.55
CA ASP A 88 13.19 5.13 10.72
C ASP A 88 13.00 3.62 10.98
N SER A 89 12.76 3.22 12.24
CA SER A 89 12.40 1.85 12.57
C SER A 89 11.06 1.47 11.95
N VAL A 90 10.01 2.29 12.13
CA VAL A 90 8.68 2.03 11.54
C VAL A 90 8.78 1.83 10.01
N ARG A 91 9.46 2.74 9.32
CA ARG A 91 9.57 2.72 7.85
C ARG A 91 10.41 1.57 7.31
N GLN A 92 11.18 0.87 8.14
CA GLN A 92 11.86 -0.36 7.75
C GLN A 92 10.92 -1.57 7.64
N HIS A 93 9.77 -1.52 8.34
CA HIS A 93 8.73 -2.57 8.30
C HIS A 93 7.66 -2.30 7.24
N ILE A 94 7.65 -1.12 6.64
CA ILE A 94 6.61 -0.71 5.69
C ILE A 94 7.24 -0.35 4.34
N GLY A 95 6.96 -1.14 3.32
CA GLY A 95 7.26 -0.77 1.94
C GLY A 95 6.16 0.13 1.37
N MET A 96 6.52 1.18 0.63
CA MET A 96 5.55 2.01 -0.07
C MET A 96 5.93 2.21 -1.52
N VAL A 97 4.94 2.01 -2.38
CA VAL A 97 5.03 2.23 -3.83
C VAL A 97 4.05 3.32 -4.23
N PHE A 98 4.55 4.35 -4.88
CA PHE A 98 3.79 5.54 -5.27
C PHE A 98 3.31 5.46 -6.72
N GLN A 99 2.35 6.29 -7.07
CA GLN A 99 1.89 6.51 -8.44
C GLN A 99 3.05 6.91 -9.37
N HIS A 100 3.94 7.79 -8.91
CA HIS A 100 5.19 8.12 -9.60
C HIS A 100 6.31 7.23 -9.08
N PHE A 101 7.14 6.72 -9.96
CA PHE A 101 8.15 5.70 -9.69
C PHE A 101 9.20 6.13 -8.66
N ASN A 102 9.50 7.43 -8.59
CA ASN A 102 10.46 8.06 -7.66
C ASN A 102 11.84 7.39 -7.65
N LEU A 103 12.30 6.88 -8.80
CA LEU A 103 13.63 6.31 -8.94
C LEU A 103 14.69 7.40 -9.00
N PHE A 104 15.86 7.12 -8.43
CA PHE A 104 17.02 8.01 -8.51
C PHE A 104 17.61 7.94 -9.92
N PRO A 105 17.52 9.00 -10.73
CA PRO A 105 17.84 8.95 -12.17
C PRO A 105 19.34 8.76 -12.45
N HIS A 106 20.19 9.16 -11.51
CA HIS A 106 21.65 9.03 -11.61
C HIS A 106 22.18 7.65 -11.19
N MET A 107 21.34 6.82 -10.55
CA MET A 107 21.65 5.47 -10.12
C MET A 107 21.20 4.44 -11.15
N SER A 108 21.89 3.30 -11.25
CA SER A 108 21.40 2.14 -11.99
C SER A 108 20.20 1.50 -11.29
N VAL A 109 19.54 0.58 -11.97
CA VAL A 109 18.39 -0.18 -11.43
C VAL A 109 18.80 -0.92 -10.15
N VAL A 110 19.90 -1.66 -10.18
CA VAL A 110 20.39 -2.41 -9.03
C VAL A 110 20.80 -1.47 -7.88
N GLU A 111 21.42 -0.33 -8.18
CA GLU A 111 21.77 0.68 -7.18
C GLU A 111 20.54 1.28 -6.51
N ASN A 112 19.45 1.55 -7.26
CA ASN A 112 18.18 1.99 -6.71
C ASN A 112 17.61 1.00 -5.69
N VAL A 113 17.68 -0.31 -5.98
CA VAL A 113 17.15 -1.37 -5.11
C VAL A 113 18.05 -1.56 -3.88
N MET A 114 19.36 -1.46 -4.03
CA MET A 114 20.32 -1.65 -2.94
C MET A 114 20.39 -0.49 -1.94
N LEU A 115 19.97 0.70 -2.34
CA LEU A 115 20.27 1.94 -1.60
C LEU A 115 19.81 1.86 -0.14
N ALA A 116 18.53 1.60 0.11
CA ALA A 116 17.98 1.60 1.46
C ALA A 116 18.61 0.54 2.37
N PRO A 117 18.74 -0.76 1.97
CA PRO A 117 19.41 -1.76 2.79
C PRO A 117 20.85 -1.40 3.18
N VAL A 118 21.60 -0.76 2.29
CA VAL A 118 22.99 -0.35 2.55
C VAL A 118 23.04 0.86 3.49
N GLU A 119 22.28 1.90 3.21
CA GLU A 119 22.29 3.15 3.99
C GLU A 119 21.75 2.93 5.42
N THR A 120 20.77 2.08 5.59
CA THR A 120 20.25 1.71 6.92
C THR A 120 21.09 0.68 7.64
N LYS A 121 22.18 0.20 7.01
CA LYS A 121 23.06 -0.87 7.52
C LYS A 121 22.33 -2.19 7.82
N LYS A 122 21.19 -2.42 7.20
CA LYS A 122 20.45 -3.69 7.29
C LYS A 122 21.21 -4.82 6.57
N ALA A 123 21.95 -4.48 5.52
CA ALA A 123 22.82 -5.41 4.80
C ALA A 123 24.15 -4.75 4.39
N ASP A 124 25.21 -5.54 4.30
CA ASP A 124 26.42 -5.12 3.62
C ASP A 124 26.20 -5.03 2.09
N LYS A 125 27.09 -4.35 1.39
CA LYS A 125 26.94 -4.09 -0.05
C LYS A 125 26.84 -5.36 -0.89
N ALA A 126 27.51 -6.43 -0.50
CA ALA A 126 27.51 -7.70 -1.26
C ALA A 126 26.15 -8.41 -1.11
N LYS A 127 25.63 -8.53 0.12
CA LYS A 127 24.31 -9.11 0.40
C LYS A 127 23.18 -8.26 -0.18
N ALA A 128 23.28 -6.92 -0.08
CA ALA A 128 22.31 -6.03 -0.68
C ALA A 128 22.25 -6.20 -2.21
N ARG A 129 23.41 -6.39 -2.88
CA ARG A 129 23.44 -6.66 -4.32
C ARG A 129 22.83 -8.01 -4.67
N GLU A 130 23.18 -9.07 -3.95
CA GLU A 130 22.63 -10.41 -4.17
C GLU A 130 21.08 -10.38 -4.04
N ASN A 131 20.56 -9.76 -2.98
CA ASN A 131 19.13 -9.61 -2.78
C ASN A 131 18.47 -8.75 -3.88
N ALA A 132 19.12 -7.64 -4.28
CA ALA A 132 18.61 -6.79 -5.35
C ALA A 132 18.49 -7.53 -6.69
N VAL A 133 19.50 -8.33 -7.07
CA VAL A 133 19.46 -9.14 -8.29
C VAL A 133 18.33 -10.17 -8.22
N ARG A 134 18.17 -10.84 -7.08
CA ARG A 134 17.05 -11.78 -6.85
C ARG A 134 15.69 -11.11 -7.00
N LEU A 135 15.49 -9.94 -6.38
CA LEU A 135 14.23 -9.17 -6.46
C LEU A 135 13.95 -8.66 -7.87
N LEU A 136 14.97 -8.19 -8.59
CA LEU A 136 14.83 -7.79 -9.98
C LEU A 136 14.41 -8.98 -10.87
N ALA A 137 14.96 -10.16 -10.63
CA ALA A 137 14.52 -11.38 -11.32
C ALA A 137 13.04 -11.71 -10.98
N GLN A 138 12.63 -11.57 -9.73
CA GLN A 138 11.26 -11.81 -9.28
C GLN A 138 10.25 -10.87 -9.96
N VAL A 139 10.63 -9.62 -10.24
CA VAL A 139 9.77 -8.66 -10.98
C VAL A 139 10.01 -8.69 -12.51
N GLY A 140 10.71 -9.70 -13.03
CA GLY A 140 10.94 -9.91 -14.47
C GLY A 140 11.92 -8.91 -15.11
N LEU A 141 12.92 -8.42 -14.35
CA LEU A 141 13.89 -7.41 -14.79
C LEU A 141 15.36 -7.85 -14.58
N ALA A 142 15.64 -9.16 -14.62
CA ALA A 142 16.99 -9.68 -14.41
C ALA A 142 18.04 -9.14 -15.40
N ASP A 143 17.61 -8.84 -16.64
CA ASP A 143 18.45 -8.28 -17.71
C ASP A 143 18.68 -6.77 -17.60
N LYS A 144 18.03 -6.08 -16.67
CA LYS A 144 18.03 -4.61 -16.53
C LYS A 144 18.85 -4.07 -15.36
N GLU A 145 19.58 -4.93 -14.64
CA GLU A 145 20.28 -4.52 -13.41
C GLU A 145 21.19 -3.28 -13.57
N ASN A 146 21.87 -3.18 -14.70
CA ASN A 146 22.81 -2.10 -15.00
C ASN A 146 22.20 -0.93 -15.80
N ALA A 147 20.93 -1.03 -16.20
CA ALA A 147 20.25 0.03 -16.90
C ALA A 147 20.02 1.26 -16.00
N LYS A 148 19.87 2.43 -16.61
CA LYS A 148 19.43 3.64 -15.90
C LYS A 148 17.91 3.82 -16.05
N PRO A 149 17.23 4.50 -15.10
CA PRO A 149 15.79 4.73 -15.18
C PRO A 149 15.31 5.34 -16.50
N ALA A 150 16.11 6.20 -17.13
CA ALA A 150 15.78 6.80 -18.43
C ALA A 150 15.65 5.79 -19.58
N GLN A 151 16.21 4.60 -19.43
CA GLN A 151 16.21 3.52 -20.43
C GLN A 151 15.04 2.54 -20.25
N LEU A 152 14.20 2.77 -19.24
CA LEU A 152 13.10 1.88 -18.87
C LEU A 152 11.74 2.43 -19.30
N SER A 153 10.83 1.54 -19.67
CA SER A 153 9.41 1.88 -19.82
C SER A 153 8.76 2.24 -18.47
N GLY A 154 7.56 2.82 -18.49
CA GLY A 154 6.80 3.14 -17.29
C GLY A 154 6.58 1.91 -16.39
N GLY A 155 6.10 0.82 -16.97
CA GLY A 155 5.87 -0.45 -16.23
C GLY A 155 7.16 -1.05 -15.67
N GLN A 156 8.28 -0.97 -16.41
CA GLN A 156 9.59 -1.39 -15.89
C GLN A 156 10.03 -0.54 -14.70
N LYS A 157 9.89 0.80 -14.78
CA LYS A 157 10.19 1.70 -13.65
C LYS A 157 9.36 1.37 -12.41
N GLN A 158 8.10 1.07 -12.61
CA GLN A 158 7.21 0.70 -11.49
C GLN A 158 7.61 -0.62 -10.86
N ARG A 159 7.97 -1.62 -11.67
CA ARG A 159 8.47 -2.90 -11.15
C ARG A 159 9.81 -2.75 -10.41
N VAL A 160 10.69 -1.84 -10.84
CA VAL A 160 11.88 -1.47 -10.07
C VAL A 160 11.51 -0.81 -8.75
N ALA A 161 10.50 0.08 -8.72
CA ALA A 161 10.03 0.71 -7.48
C ALA A 161 9.46 -0.32 -6.49
N ILE A 162 8.76 -1.34 -6.99
CA ILE A 162 8.28 -2.48 -6.17
C ILE A 162 9.49 -3.27 -5.63
N ALA A 163 10.45 -3.66 -6.47
CA ALA A 163 11.64 -4.38 -6.04
C ALA A 163 12.45 -3.58 -4.98
N ARG A 164 12.54 -2.26 -5.15
CA ARG A 164 13.17 -1.35 -4.17
C ARG A 164 12.46 -1.36 -2.82
N ALA A 165 11.13 -1.34 -2.81
CA ALA A 165 10.35 -1.41 -1.58
C ALA A 165 10.54 -2.77 -0.88
N LEU A 166 10.51 -3.87 -1.64
CA LEU A 166 10.74 -5.23 -1.14
C LEU A 166 12.16 -5.47 -0.62
N ALA A 167 13.15 -4.67 -1.06
CA ALA A 167 14.55 -4.84 -0.64
C ALA A 167 14.78 -4.63 0.86
N MET A 168 13.87 -3.92 1.52
CA MET A 168 13.87 -3.74 2.97
C MET A 168 13.24 -4.91 3.73
N ASP A 169 12.75 -5.95 3.02
CA ASP A 169 12.03 -7.08 3.62
C ASP A 169 10.91 -6.62 4.58
N PRO A 170 9.93 -5.86 4.05
CA PRO A 170 8.89 -5.25 4.86
C PRO A 170 7.81 -6.25 5.25
N ASP A 171 7.18 -6.04 6.41
CA ASP A 171 6.02 -6.80 6.87
C ASP A 171 4.73 -6.38 6.16
N ILE A 172 4.69 -5.14 5.67
CA ILE A 172 3.50 -4.52 5.05
C ILE A 172 3.93 -3.77 3.78
N MET A 173 3.13 -3.93 2.72
CA MET A 173 3.29 -3.18 1.48
C MET A 173 2.09 -2.25 1.23
N LEU A 174 2.36 -0.98 1.04
CA LEU A 174 1.38 0.06 0.70
C LEU A 174 1.53 0.47 -0.77
N PHE A 175 0.43 0.44 -1.54
CA PHE A 175 0.43 0.82 -2.96
C PHE A 175 -0.52 1.99 -3.18
N ASP A 176 0.02 3.16 -3.55
CA ASP A 176 -0.72 4.38 -3.85
C ASP A 176 -0.89 4.54 -5.37
N GLU A 177 -1.97 3.99 -5.93
CA GLU A 177 -2.32 4.05 -7.35
C GLU A 177 -1.14 3.64 -8.28
N ALA A 178 -0.53 2.50 -8.01
CA ALA A 178 0.71 2.06 -8.65
C ALA A 178 0.63 1.86 -10.18
N THR A 179 -0.56 1.88 -10.78
CA THR A 179 -0.78 1.71 -12.23
C THR A 179 -1.26 2.98 -12.92
N SER A 180 -1.71 4.01 -12.17
CA SER A 180 -2.39 5.19 -12.75
C SER A 180 -1.53 6.06 -13.67
N ALA A 181 -0.19 5.96 -13.56
CA ALA A 181 0.76 6.69 -14.41
C ALA A 181 1.29 5.85 -15.59
N LEU A 182 0.68 4.69 -15.87
CA LEU A 182 1.13 3.75 -16.89
C LEU A 182 0.22 3.74 -18.11
N ASP A 183 0.82 3.45 -19.27
CA ASP A 183 0.06 3.11 -20.46
C ASP A 183 -0.68 1.77 -20.24
N PRO A 184 -1.90 1.59 -20.77
CA PRO A 184 -2.72 0.40 -20.55
C PRO A 184 -2.00 -0.92 -20.86
N GLU A 185 -1.12 -0.93 -21.87
CA GLU A 185 -0.34 -2.11 -22.27
C GLU A 185 0.64 -2.58 -21.17
N MET A 186 1.05 -1.66 -20.26
CA MET A 186 2.02 -1.94 -19.20
C MET A 186 1.38 -2.27 -17.85
N VAL A 187 0.09 -2.01 -17.69
CA VAL A 187 -0.65 -2.23 -16.43
C VAL A 187 -0.63 -3.71 -16.03
N GLY A 188 -0.87 -4.59 -17.00
CA GLY A 188 -0.95 -6.05 -16.76
C GLY A 188 0.29 -6.65 -16.09
N GLU A 189 1.49 -6.21 -16.52
CA GLU A 189 2.77 -6.70 -15.95
C GLU A 189 2.96 -6.27 -14.49
N VAL A 190 2.55 -5.05 -14.14
CA VAL A 190 2.62 -4.55 -12.76
C VAL A 190 1.60 -5.26 -11.88
N LEU A 191 0.35 -5.40 -12.35
CA LEU A 191 -0.68 -6.13 -11.62
C LEU A 191 -0.30 -7.60 -11.39
N GLN A 192 0.43 -8.23 -12.34
CA GLN A 192 0.90 -9.60 -12.14
C GLN A 192 1.89 -9.69 -10.97
N VAL A 193 2.81 -8.73 -10.83
CA VAL A 193 3.71 -8.69 -9.66
C VAL A 193 2.93 -8.55 -8.36
N LEU A 194 1.88 -7.71 -8.32
CA LEU A 194 1.03 -7.56 -7.13
C LEU A 194 0.28 -8.86 -6.80
N ARG A 195 -0.23 -9.57 -7.83
CA ARG A 195 -0.86 -10.90 -7.65
C ARG A 195 0.10 -11.91 -7.03
N ASP A 196 1.34 -11.91 -7.50
CA ASP A 196 2.36 -12.85 -7.02
C ASP A 196 2.73 -12.54 -5.56
N LEU A 197 2.79 -11.26 -5.17
CA LEU A 197 3.00 -10.85 -3.78
C LEU A 197 1.83 -11.28 -2.87
N ALA A 198 0.59 -11.07 -3.32
CA ALA A 198 -0.61 -11.50 -2.60
C ALA A 198 -0.61 -13.02 -2.37
N LYS A 199 -0.36 -13.81 -3.42
CA LYS A 199 -0.23 -15.27 -3.33
C LYS A 199 0.90 -15.72 -2.40
N GLY A 200 1.94 -14.89 -2.27
CA GLY A 200 3.05 -15.10 -1.33
C GLY A 200 2.71 -14.79 0.13
N GLY A 201 1.49 -14.36 0.43
CA GLY A 201 1.04 -14.02 1.79
C GLY A 201 1.51 -12.66 2.29
N MET A 202 1.87 -11.74 1.39
CA MET A 202 2.25 -10.37 1.75
C MET A 202 1.04 -9.59 2.27
N THR A 203 1.17 -8.95 3.43
CA THR A 203 0.16 -8.00 3.92
C THR A 203 0.16 -6.75 3.04
N MET A 204 -0.97 -6.39 2.45
CA MET A 204 -1.02 -5.29 1.50
C MET A 204 -2.23 -4.38 1.71
N VAL A 205 -2.01 -3.05 1.58
CA VAL A 205 -3.08 -2.07 1.40
C VAL A 205 -2.88 -1.40 0.04
N VAL A 206 -3.85 -1.57 -0.85
CA VAL A 206 -3.74 -1.18 -2.26
C VAL A 206 -4.81 -0.17 -2.61
N VAL A 207 -4.44 1.08 -2.80
CA VAL A 207 -5.31 2.09 -3.44
C VAL A 207 -5.25 1.87 -4.95
N THR A 208 -6.38 1.58 -5.56
CA THR A 208 -6.43 1.24 -6.99
C THR A 208 -7.72 1.69 -7.67
N HIS A 209 -7.62 1.91 -8.99
CA HIS A 209 -8.74 2.08 -9.91
C HIS A 209 -8.98 0.84 -10.79
N GLU A 210 -8.18 -0.21 -10.60
CA GLU A 210 -8.27 -1.48 -11.32
C GLU A 210 -9.29 -2.41 -10.64
N MET A 211 -10.58 -2.23 -10.95
CA MET A 211 -11.67 -2.97 -10.26
C MET A 211 -11.59 -4.48 -10.46
N GLY A 212 -11.16 -4.93 -11.66
CA GLY A 212 -10.93 -6.35 -11.93
C GLY A 212 -9.84 -6.94 -11.05
N PHE A 213 -8.75 -6.22 -10.83
CA PHE A 213 -7.68 -6.61 -9.92
C PHE A 213 -8.18 -6.65 -8.46
N ALA A 214 -8.86 -5.59 -8.01
CA ALA A 214 -9.40 -5.53 -6.66
C ALA A 214 -10.34 -6.71 -6.37
N ARG A 215 -11.21 -7.06 -7.32
CA ARG A 215 -12.13 -8.19 -7.20
C ARG A 215 -11.42 -9.55 -7.15
N GLU A 216 -10.32 -9.70 -7.90
CA GLU A 216 -9.59 -10.98 -8.02
C GLU A 216 -8.69 -11.26 -6.82
N VAL A 217 -8.08 -10.22 -6.24
CA VAL A 217 -6.89 -10.39 -5.38
C VAL A 217 -7.14 -10.02 -3.92
N SER A 218 -8.12 -9.14 -3.64
CA SER A 218 -8.33 -8.70 -2.27
C SER A 218 -9.15 -9.69 -1.44
N ASP A 219 -8.80 -9.78 -0.16
CA ASP A 219 -9.61 -10.45 0.85
C ASP A 219 -10.76 -9.54 1.29
N ARG A 220 -10.51 -8.22 1.29
CA ARG A 220 -11.49 -7.20 1.67
C ARG A 220 -11.32 -5.95 0.81
N VAL A 221 -12.46 -5.32 0.50
CA VAL A 221 -12.51 -4.05 -0.23
C VAL A 221 -13.14 -2.99 0.66
N ILE A 222 -12.51 -1.83 0.71
CA ILE A 222 -13.00 -0.63 1.42
C ILE A 222 -13.40 0.41 0.37
N PHE A 223 -14.65 0.82 0.35
CA PHE A 223 -15.11 1.94 -0.46
C PHE A 223 -15.08 3.24 0.35
N MET A 224 -14.26 4.20 -0.09
CA MET A 224 -14.14 5.52 0.54
C MET A 224 -14.81 6.60 -0.30
N ALA A 225 -15.59 7.46 0.35
CA ALA A 225 -16.13 8.68 -0.24
C ALA A 225 -16.19 9.81 0.79
N GLU A 226 -15.88 11.05 0.37
CA GLU A 226 -15.99 12.27 1.18
C GLU A 226 -15.27 12.24 2.53
N GLY A 227 -14.18 11.45 2.61
CA GLY A 227 -13.37 11.31 3.83
C GLY A 227 -13.88 10.25 4.81
N TYR A 228 -14.87 9.44 4.43
CA TYR A 228 -15.41 8.35 5.24
C TYR A 228 -15.20 7.00 4.57
N ILE A 229 -15.17 5.94 5.36
CA ILE A 229 -15.46 4.59 4.89
C ILE A 229 -16.97 4.48 4.80
N VAL A 230 -17.48 4.32 3.57
CA VAL A 230 -18.92 4.25 3.31
C VAL A 230 -19.39 2.80 3.36
N GLU A 231 -18.59 1.89 2.87
CA GLU A 231 -18.88 0.46 2.85
C GLU A 231 -17.58 -0.34 2.83
N GLU A 232 -17.58 -1.48 3.49
CA GLU A 232 -16.51 -2.48 3.38
C GLU A 232 -17.10 -3.89 3.40
N GLY A 233 -16.40 -4.82 2.79
CA GLY A 233 -16.81 -6.22 2.72
C GLY A 233 -15.90 -7.05 1.85
N SER A 234 -16.26 -8.32 1.67
CA SER A 234 -15.58 -9.18 0.70
C SER A 234 -15.79 -8.65 -0.73
N PRO A 235 -14.89 -8.98 -1.67
CA PRO A 235 -15.06 -8.57 -3.06
C PRO A 235 -16.41 -8.98 -3.65
N ASP A 236 -16.89 -10.18 -3.34
CA ASP A 236 -18.17 -10.69 -3.85
C ASP A 236 -19.36 -9.87 -3.31
N GLU A 237 -19.32 -9.47 -2.03
CA GLU A 237 -20.35 -8.62 -1.44
C GLU A 237 -20.34 -7.22 -2.06
N LEU A 238 -19.17 -6.57 -2.07
CA LEU A 238 -19.07 -5.16 -2.46
C LEU A 238 -19.26 -4.95 -3.96
N PHE A 239 -18.72 -5.83 -4.81
CA PHE A 239 -18.89 -5.75 -6.28
C PHE A 239 -20.16 -6.41 -6.79
N GLY A 240 -20.69 -7.43 -6.08
CA GLY A 240 -21.86 -8.19 -6.52
C GLY A 240 -23.19 -7.68 -5.97
N ASN A 241 -23.19 -7.17 -4.74
CA ASN A 241 -24.40 -6.70 -4.06
C ASN A 241 -24.09 -5.56 -3.06
N PRO A 242 -23.65 -4.39 -3.54
CA PRO A 242 -23.36 -3.26 -2.67
C PRO A 242 -24.61 -2.81 -1.92
N LYS A 243 -24.48 -2.64 -0.60
CA LYS A 243 -25.59 -2.27 0.30
C LYS A 243 -25.85 -0.77 0.29
N ASN A 244 -24.80 0.05 0.10
CA ASN A 244 -24.90 1.51 0.11
C ASN A 244 -25.14 2.04 -1.31
N ASP A 245 -26.12 2.94 -1.46
CA ASP A 245 -26.44 3.54 -2.76
C ASP A 245 -25.25 4.30 -3.36
N ARG A 246 -24.43 4.94 -2.53
CA ARG A 246 -23.23 5.67 -2.97
C ARG A 246 -22.18 4.72 -3.56
N THR A 247 -22.02 3.53 -2.99
CA THR A 247 -21.15 2.47 -3.52
C THR A 247 -21.67 1.98 -4.86
N ARG A 248 -22.99 1.73 -4.96
CA ARG A 248 -23.65 1.28 -6.19
C ARG A 248 -23.48 2.30 -7.31
N ASP A 249 -23.80 3.58 -7.05
CA ASP A 249 -23.64 4.67 -8.01
C ASP A 249 -22.19 4.84 -8.52
N PHE A 250 -21.20 4.53 -7.68
CA PHE A 250 -19.81 4.56 -8.08
C PHE A 250 -19.46 3.36 -8.97
N LEU A 251 -19.84 2.15 -8.57
CA LEU A 251 -19.53 0.93 -9.31
C LEU A 251 -20.19 0.91 -10.69
N ASP A 252 -21.46 1.38 -10.81
CA ASP A 252 -22.17 1.48 -12.08
C ASP A 252 -21.48 2.40 -13.11
N LYS A 253 -20.57 3.29 -12.65
CA LYS A 253 -19.83 4.21 -13.52
C LYS A 253 -18.46 3.68 -13.93
N VAL A 254 -17.91 2.73 -13.18
CA VAL A 254 -16.52 2.28 -13.36
C VAL A 254 -16.40 0.83 -13.81
N LEU A 255 -17.48 0.05 -13.75
CA LEU A 255 -17.63 -1.30 -14.30
C LEU A 255 -18.36 -1.26 -15.64
#